data_438942255ef4e50461b376fd669179cd
#
_entry.id   438942255ef4e50461b376fd669179cd
#
_cell.length_a   1.000
_cell.length_b   1.000
_cell.length_c   1.000
_cell.angle_alpha   90.00
_cell.angle_beta   90.00
_cell.angle_gamma   90.00
#
_symmetry.space_group_name_H-M   'P 1'
#
loop_
_entity.id
_entity.type
_entity.pdbx_description
1 polymer ?
#
loop_
_entity_poly.entity_id
_entity_poly.type
_entity_poly.pdbx_seq_one_letter_code
_entity_poly.pdbx_strand_id
1 'polypeptide(L)'
;MPLGSSVSLFTVTKKIIFYHNPEPPFVLWDGQYERPYWEPHPNYTKELQQMKTAGIETVEFGISGCWLKETVLEYAEYGLEEIKKAGLKLASVHMPFAVEHINLSATNEEELKETINYVKAIFEITEKYNPDAYVFHPGGRKEDNPELCMQSLIRSCTELKQYTKAKICIENMVRSTFFERADQVKYFLDNTDGVYTCVDVNHFLHDNPEDAILLYGDKIGAIHISDNDKIDEQHLLPKDGKLNWNKIVCALQQVGFNGSFNYELSMGKYGYTYNQVAENYKSLIK
;
A
#
# COMPACT_ATOMS: atom_id res chain seq x y z
N MET A 1 -4.86 14.86 12.84
CA MET A 1 -4.45 13.99 11.72
C MET A 1 -5.24 14.42 10.50
N PRO A 2 -4.62 14.71 9.35
CA PRO A 2 -5.35 15.05 8.15
C PRO A 2 -6.21 13.87 7.69
N LEU A 3 -7.39 14.16 7.14
CA LEU A 3 -8.19 13.17 6.45
C LEU A 3 -7.43 12.75 5.20
N GLY A 4 -6.74 11.63 5.30
CA GLY A 4 -6.19 10.91 4.18
C GLY A 4 -7.14 9.79 3.82
N SER A 5 -7.45 9.65 2.58
CA SER A 5 -8.01 8.45 2.05
C SER A 5 -6.99 7.89 1.09
N SER A 6 -6.47 6.74 1.43
CA SER A 6 -6.18 5.82 0.38
C SER A 6 -7.45 4.99 0.16
N VAL A 7 -8.43 5.59 -0.42
CA VAL A 7 -9.09 4.78 -1.42
C VAL A 7 -7.93 4.48 -2.32
N SER A 8 -7.29 3.37 -2.04
CA SER A 8 -6.14 2.94 -2.79
C SER A 8 -6.50 3.17 -4.25
N LEU A 9 -5.84 4.14 -4.89
CA LEU A 9 -5.96 4.28 -6.35
C LEU A 9 -5.66 2.91 -6.97
N PHE A 10 -4.96 2.09 -6.23
CA PHE A 10 -4.78 0.69 -6.47
C PHE A 10 -6.12 -0.09 -6.48
N THR A 11 -7.01 0.09 -5.51
CA THR A 11 -8.33 -0.55 -5.55
C THR A 11 -9.18 0.06 -6.66
N VAL A 12 -9.12 1.36 -6.85
CA VAL A 12 -9.77 2.06 -7.96
C VAL A 12 -9.12 1.68 -9.29
N THR A 13 -7.81 1.74 -9.40
CA THR A 13 -7.08 1.36 -10.63
C THR A 13 -7.24 -0.14 -10.92
N LYS A 14 -7.10 -1.01 -9.93
CA LYS A 14 -7.31 -2.44 -10.09
C LYS A 14 -8.76 -2.78 -10.44
N LYS A 15 -9.72 -2.14 -9.79
CA LYS A 15 -11.14 -2.28 -10.11
C LYS A 15 -11.49 -1.76 -11.51
N ILE A 16 -10.99 -0.59 -11.84
CA ILE A 16 -11.12 0.03 -13.14
C ILE A 16 -10.56 -0.89 -14.22
N ILE A 17 -9.35 -1.36 -14.02
CA ILE A 17 -8.68 -2.25 -14.96
C ILE A 17 -9.44 -3.58 -15.10
N PHE A 18 -9.86 -4.22 -14.00
CA PHE A 18 -10.51 -5.53 -14.07
C PHE A 18 -11.97 -5.51 -14.47
N TYR A 19 -12.71 -4.44 -14.19
CA TYR A 19 -14.16 -4.42 -14.40
C TYR A 19 -14.63 -3.56 -15.56
N HIS A 20 -13.83 -2.59 -16.00
CA HIS A 20 -14.22 -1.66 -17.06
C HIS A 20 -13.43 -1.83 -18.34
N ASN A 21 -12.32 -2.49 -18.27
CA ASN A 21 -11.52 -2.87 -19.43
C ASN A 21 -11.09 -4.33 -19.26
N PRO A 22 -12.04 -5.28 -19.30
CA PRO A 22 -11.78 -6.67 -18.97
C PRO A 22 -10.83 -7.36 -19.97
N GLU A 23 -10.71 -6.80 -21.13
CA GLU A 23 -9.97 -7.47 -22.18
C GLU A 23 -8.51 -7.14 -22.20
N PRO A 24 -8.16 -5.94 -22.25
CA PRO A 24 -6.78 -5.63 -22.29
C PRO A 24 -6.28 -5.77 -20.97
N PRO A 25 -5.32 -5.69 -20.71
CA PRO A 25 -4.08 -6.35 -20.81
C PRO A 25 -4.09 -7.62 -19.97
N PHE A 26 -5.32 -8.05 -19.56
CA PHE A 26 -5.50 -9.01 -18.48
C PHE A 26 -5.86 -10.40 -18.94
N VAL A 27 -6.21 -10.57 -20.18
CA VAL A 27 -6.49 -11.89 -20.77
C VAL A 27 -5.18 -12.50 -21.25
N LEU A 28 -4.18 -12.45 -20.40
CA LEU A 28 -2.89 -13.10 -20.69
C LEU A 28 -2.91 -14.61 -20.46
N TRP A 29 -4.01 -15.12 -19.94
CA TRP A 29 -4.16 -16.55 -19.64
C TRP A 29 -4.12 -17.45 -20.87
N ASP A 30 -4.52 -16.93 -22.01
CA ASP A 30 -4.55 -17.70 -23.23
C ASP A 30 -3.29 -17.53 -24.09
N GLY A 31 -2.35 -16.71 -23.63
CA GLY A 31 -1.09 -16.47 -24.33
C GLY A 31 -1.22 -15.70 -25.64
N GLN A 32 -2.36 -15.06 -25.90
CA GLN A 32 -2.62 -14.36 -27.15
C GLN A 32 -2.11 -12.91 -27.16
N TYR A 33 -1.74 -12.36 -25.99
CA TYR A 33 -1.26 -10.98 -25.86
C TYR A 33 0.26 -10.93 -25.77
N GLU A 34 0.89 -10.32 -26.76
CA GLU A 34 2.33 -10.07 -26.75
C GLU A 34 2.73 -8.95 -25.80
N ARG A 35 1.80 -7.99 -25.53
CA ARG A 35 1.94 -6.94 -24.51
C ARG A 35 0.58 -6.41 -24.14
N PRO A 36 0.39 -5.90 -22.93
CA PRO A 36 -0.86 -5.27 -22.53
C PRO A 36 -1.09 -3.99 -23.31
N TYR A 37 -2.33 -3.82 -23.72
CA TYR A 37 -2.82 -2.56 -24.24
C TYR A 37 -3.24 -1.67 -23.06
N TRP A 38 -2.79 -0.43 -23.02
CA TRP A 38 -3.15 0.52 -22.00
C TRP A 38 -3.97 1.68 -22.56
N GLU A 39 -5.11 1.89 -21.97
CA GLU A 39 -5.92 3.10 -22.15
C GLU A 39 -6.17 3.75 -20.81
N PRO A 40 -6.06 5.10 -20.72
CA PRO A 40 -6.46 5.81 -19.52
C PRO A 40 -7.93 5.51 -19.20
N HIS A 41 -8.21 5.09 -17.96
CA HIS A 41 -9.59 4.81 -17.58
C HIS A 41 -10.43 6.08 -17.71
N PRO A 42 -11.55 6.06 -18.46
CA PRO A 42 -12.32 7.27 -18.77
C PRO A 42 -12.93 7.96 -17.55
N ASN A 43 -13.06 7.24 -16.43
CA ASN A 43 -13.59 7.78 -15.18
C ASN A 43 -12.52 8.14 -14.15
N TYR A 44 -11.24 7.93 -14.41
CA TYR A 44 -10.16 8.14 -13.45
C TYR A 44 -10.17 9.58 -12.88
N THR A 45 -10.14 10.56 -13.76
CA THR A 45 -10.25 11.97 -13.38
C THR A 45 -11.53 12.27 -12.62
N LYS A 46 -12.68 11.68 -13.03
CA LYS A 46 -13.96 11.84 -12.34
C LYS A 46 -13.93 11.27 -10.93
N GLU A 47 -13.31 10.13 -10.72
CA GLU A 47 -13.18 9.53 -9.40
C GLU A 47 -12.31 10.38 -8.47
N LEU A 48 -11.19 10.90 -8.95
CA LEU A 48 -10.36 11.86 -8.19
C LEU A 48 -11.16 13.12 -7.81
N GLN A 49 -12.00 13.63 -8.69
CA GLN A 49 -12.90 14.76 -8.40
C GLN A 49 -13.96 14.39 -7.34
N GLN A 50 -14.50 13.19 -7.38
CA GLN A 50 -15.43 12.71 -6.36
C GLN A 50 -14.75 12.58 -4.99
N MET A 51 -13.52 12.07 -4.92
CA MET A 51 -12.71 12.07 -3.69
C MET A 51 -12.56 13.48 -3.13
N LYS A 52 -12.13 14.42 -3.98
CA LYS A 52 -11.95 15.82 -3.58
C LYS A 52 -13.24 16.44 -3.08
N THR A 53 -14.36 16.19 -3.77
CA THR A 53 -15.69 16.70 -3.39
C THR A 53 -16.17 16.13 -2.06
N ALA A 54 -15.84 14.88 -1.75
CA ALA A 54 -16.13 14.24 -0.46
C ALA A 54 -15.26 14.77 0.69
N GLY A 55 -14.26 15.62 0.40
CA GLY A 55 -13.34 16.18 1.40
C GLY A 55 -12.12 15.31 1.69
N ILE A 56 -11.81 14.39 0.80
CA ILE A 56 -10.56 13.63 0.83
C ILE A 56 -9.44 14.56 0.37
N GLU A 57 -8.36 14.63 1.14
CA GLU A 57 -7.26 15.57 0.92
C GLU A 57 -6.02 14.91 0.35
N THR A 58 -5.81 13.65 0.72
CA THR A 58 -4.62 12.87 0.35
C THR A 58 -4.99 11.56 -0.30
N VAL A 59 -4.10 11.03 -1.12
CA VAL A 59 -4.25 9.72 -1.76
C VAL A 59 -2.96 8.93 -1.70
N GLU A 60 -3.08 7.62 -1.64
CA GLU A 60 -2.01 6.70 -1.98
C GLU A 60 -2.14 6.30 -3.44
N PHE A 61 -1.06 6.28 -4.17
CA PHE A 61 -1.01 5.83 -5.54
C PHE A 61 -0.45 4.40 -5.62
N GLY A 62 -1.30 3.44 -5.97
CA GLY A 62 -0.89 2.04 -6.14
C GLY A 62 -0.38 1.76 -7.55
N ILE A 63 0.84 1.27 -7.64
CA ILE A 63 1.40 0.74 -8.88
C ILE A 63 1.01 -0.73 -8.99
N SER A 64 0.17 -1.07 -9.97
CA SER A 64 -0.36 -2.42 -10.10
C SER A 64 0.72 -3.42 -10.50
N GLY A 65 0.81 -4.54 -9.79
CA GLY A 65 1.62 -5.69 -10.17
C GLY A 65 1.16 -6.41 -11.44
N CYS A 66 -0.01 -6.04 -11.98
CA CYS A 66 -0.47 -6.53 -13.29
C CYS A 66 0.12 -5.74 -14.47
N TRP A 67 0.77 -4.62 -14.22
CA TRP A 67 1.40 -3.84 -15.28
C TRP A 67 2.73 -4.48 -15.69
N LEU A 68 3.03 -4.46 -16.98
CA LEU A 68 4.36 -4.88 -17.44
C LEU A 68 5.41 -3.88 -16.97
N LYS A 69 6.59 -4.37 -16.63
CA LYS A 69 7.72 -3.51 -16.21
C LYS A 69 8.01 -2.41 -17.23
N GLU A 70 7.85 -2.68 -18.49
CA GLU A 70 8.13 -1.77 -19.61
C GLU A 70 7.17 -0.59 -19.67
N THR A 71 5.95 -0.75 -19.16
CA THR A 71 4.90 0.27 -19.23
C THR A 71 4.56 0.89 -17.89
N VAL A 72 5.03 0.31 -16.79
CA VAL A 72 4.70 0.75 -15.43
C VAL A 72 5.06 2.21 -15.19
N LEU A 73 6.17 2.66 -15.73
CA LEU A 73 6.68 4.03 -15.53
C LEU A 73 5.77 5.06 -16.22
N GLU A 74 5.30 4.76 -17.42
CA GLU A 74 4.37 5.61 -18.17
C GLU A 74 3.01 5.71 -17.46
N TYR A 75 2.50 4.59 -16.94
CA TYR A 75 1.24 4.54 -16.21
C TYR A 75 1.33 5.29 -14.89
N ALA A 76 2.45 5.12 -14.18
CA ALA A 76 2.69 5.83 -12.93
C ALA A 76 2.72 7.34 -13.16
N GLU A 77 3.43 7.81 -14.17
CA GLU A 77 3.50 9.24 -14.49
C GLU A 77 2.12 9.81 -14.83
N TYR A 78 1.35 9.12 -15.66
CA TYR A 78 -0.02 9.54 -15.98
C TYR A 78 -0.89 9.65 -14.73
N GLY A 79 -0.94 8.60 -13.90
CA GLY A 79 -1.76 8.60 -12.69
C GLY A 79 -1.40 9.71 -11.71
N LEU A 80 -0.12 9.94 -11.51
CA LEU A 80 0.39 10.98 -10.61
C LEU A 80 0.11 12.40 -11.13
N GLU A 81 0.19 12.65 -12.44
CA GLU A 81 -0.21 13.92 -13.03
C GLU A 81 -1.71 14.20 -12.85
N GLU A 82 -2.57 13.18 -12.99
CA GLU A 82 -4.01 13.33 -12.75
C GLU A 82 -4.33 13.62 -11.27
N ILE A 83 -3.64 12.99 -10.32
CA ILE A 83 -3.74 13.30 -8.89
C ILE A 83 -3.41 14.77 -8.63
N LYS A 84 -2.29 15.23 -9.18
CA LYS A 84 -1.84 16.61 -9.06
C LYS A 84 -2.85 17.60 -9.65
N LYS A 85 -3.39 17.32 -10.85
CA LYS A 85 -4.44 18.12 -11.50
C LYS A 85 -5.72 18.18 -10.67
N ALA A 86 -6.10 17.10 -10.00
CA ALA A 86 -7.24 17.06 -9.09
C ALA A 86 -7.02 17.87 -7.80
N GLY A 87 -5.79 18.31 -7.53
CA GLY A 87 -5.45 19.05 -6.32
C GLY A 87 -5.46 18.19 -5.06
N LEU A 88 -5.19 16.89 -5.21
CA LEU A 88 -4.99 15.95 -4.11
C LEU A 88 -3.50 15.86 -3.77
N LYS A 89 -3.16 15.71 -2.50
CA LYS A 89 -1.78 15.48 -2.06
C LYS A 89 -1.46 13.98 -2.17
N LEU A 90 -0.31 13.65 -2.72
CA LEU A 90 0.21 12.28 -2.70
C LEU A 90 0.76 11.98 -1.30
N ALA A 91 0.10 11.11 -0.55
CA ALA A 91 0.58 10.66 0.76
C ALA A 91 1.63 9.56 0.61
N SER A 92 1.36 8.58 -0.24
CA SER A 92 2.25 7.45 -0.44
C SER A 92 2.15 6.89 -1.85
N VAL A 93 3.16 6.13 -2.23
CA VAL A 93 3.15 5.28 -3.41
C VAL A 93 3.23 3.84 -2.93
N HIS A 94 2.20 3.05 -3.21
CA HIS A 94 2.23 1.62 -2.99
C HIS A 94 2.92 0.94 -4.17
N MET A 95 4.01 0.27 -3.88
CA MET A 95 4.84 -0.37 -4.89
C MET A 95 4.18 -1.63 -5.46
N PRO A 96 4.59 -2.10 -6.64
CA PRO A 96 4.11 -3.38 -7.16
C PRO A 96 4.33 -4.50 -6.15
N PHE A 97 3.28 -5.27 -5.85
CA PHE A 97 3.31 -6.28 -4.78
C PHE A 97 3.57 -7.71 -5.26
N ALA A 98 3.50 -7.98 -6.57
CA ALA A 98 3.80 -9.31 -7.09
C ALA A 98 5.31 -9.59 -6.97
N VAL A 99 5.66 -10.70 -6.33
CA VAL A 99 7.07 -11.09 -6.09
C VAL A 99 7.88 -11.29 -7.37
N GLU A 100 7.21 -11.50 -8.49
CA GLU A 100 7.81 -11.56 -9.81
C GLU A 100 8.31 -10.20 -10.30
N HIS A 101 7.80 -9.12 -9.71
CA HIS A 101 8.17 -7.75 -10.05
C HIS A 101 9.09 -7.13 -9.01
N ILE A 102 8.71 -7.22 -7.74
CA ILE A 102 9.48 -6.71 -6.61
C ILE A 102 9.53 -7.75 -5.50
N ASN A 103 10.71 -8.28 -5.23
CA ASN A 103 10.97 -9.19 -4.14
C ASN A 103 12.12 -8.66 -3.27
N LEU A 104 11.82 -7.78 -2.31
CA LEU A 104 12.82 -7.22 -1.41
C LEU A 104 13.50 -8.26 -0.51
N SER A 105 12.88 -9.43 -0.39
CA SER A 105 13.36 -10.56 0.41
C SER A 105 13.99 -11.67 -0.44
N ALA A 106 14.28 -11.39 -1.71
CA ALA A 106 14.94 -12.36 -2.56
C ALA A 106 16.26 -12.82 -1.95
N THR A 107 16.44 -14.14 -1.86
CA THR A 107 17.69 -14.75 -1.38
C THR A 107 18.71 -14.96 -2.50
N ASN A 108 18.29 -14.81 -3.74
CA ASN A 108 19.14 -14.80 -4.91
C ASN A 108 19.63 -13.37 -5.18
N GLU A 109 20.96 -13.20 -5.28
CA GLU A 109 21.60 -11.88 -5.44
C GLU A 109 21.23 -11.18 -6.76
N GLU A 110 21.05 -11.93 -7.84
CA GLU A 110 20.70 -11.37 -9.14
C GLU A 110 19.26 -10.85 -9.13
N GLU A 111 18.31 -11.65 -8.62
CA GLU A 111 16.92 -11.24 -8.41
C GLU A 111 16.82 -10.00 -7.53
N LEU A 112 17.58 -9.98 -6.43
CA LEU A 112 17.59 -8.84 -5.52
C LEU A 112 18.11 -7.58 -6.19
N LYS A 113 19.18 -7.69 -6.95
CA LYS A 113 19.75 -6.56 -7.72
C LYS A 113 18.78 -6.03 -8.77
N GLU A 114 18.08 -6.93 -9.47
CA GLU A 114 17.04 -6.53 -10.43
C GLU A 114 15.90 -5.81 -9.73
N THR A 115 15.42 -6.32 -8.59
CA THR A 115 14.41 -5.69 -7.74
C THR A 115 14.85 -4.27 -7.35
N ILE A 116 16.03 -4.10 -6.80
CA ILE A 116 16.57 -2.79 -6.38
C ILE A 116 16.63 -1.81 -7.55
N ASN A 117 17.12 -2.25 -8.70
CA ASN A 117 17.20 -1.39 -9.89
C ASN A 117 15.82 -0.98 -10.39
N TYR A 118 14.85 -1.88 -10.35
CA TYR A 118 13.47 -1.56 -10.74
C TYR A 118 12.82 -0.56 -9.78
N VAL A 119 13.00 -0.73 -8.48
CA VAL A 119 12.53 0.22 -7.47
C VAL A 119 13.14 1.60 -7.67
N LYS A 120 14.44 1.69 -7.94
CA LYS A 120 15.12 2.96 -8.25
C LYS A 120 14.53 3.66 -9.46
N ALA A 121 14.21 2.94 -10.53
CA ALA A 121 13.56 3.51 -11.71
C ALA A 121 12.16 4.07 -11.38
N ILE A 122 11.43 3.44 -10.48
CA ILE A 122 10.14 3.97 -10.00
C ILE A 122 10.37 5.24 -9.16
N PHE A 123 11.37 5.26 -8.27
CA PHE A 123 11.71 6.46 -7.49
C PHE A 123 12.04 7.66 -8.39
N GLU A 124 12.82 7.48 -9.44
CA GLU A 124 13.18 8.54 -10.39
C GLU A 124 11.96 9.27 -10.98
N ILE A 125 10.86 8.55 -11.19
CA ILE A 125 9.63 9.12 -11.73
C ILE A 125 8.74 9.69 -10.63
N THR A 126 8.64 9.02 -9.48
CA THR A 126 7.65 9.34 -8.46
C THR A 126 8.13 10.43 -7.48
N GLU A 127 9.43 10.57 -7.24
CA GLU A 127 10.02 11.56 -6.32
C GLU A 127 9.63 13.02 -6.64
N LYS A 128 9.45 13.36 -7.92
CA LYS A 128 9.02 14.72 -8.33
C LYS A 128 7.63 15.12 -7.83
N TYR A 129 6.84 14.14 -7.37
CA TYR A 129 5.51 14.35 -6.77
C TYR A 129 5.55 14.41 -5.25
N ASN A 130 6.73 14.27 -4.64
CA ASN A 130 6.99 14.39 -3.20
C ASN A 130 6.06 13.50 -2.34
N PRO A 131 6.06 12.18 -2.51
CA PRO A 131 5.33 11.28 -1.61
C PRO A 131 5.91 11.38 -0.20
N ASP A 132 5.06 11.23 0.83
CA ASP A 132 5.55 11.16 2.22
C ASP A 132 6.15 9.76 2.50
N ALA A 133 5.70 8.72 1.79
CA ALA A 133 6.16 7.34 1.96
C ALA A 133 6.08 6.51 0.67
N TYR A 134 6.87 5.45 0.64
CA TYR A 134 6.73 4.31 -0.27
C TYR A 134 6.34 3.09 0.56
N VAL A 135 5.25 2.44 0.18
CA VAL A 135 4.76 1.23 0.83
C VAL A 135 5.12 0.02 0.00
N PHE A 136 5.68 -0.99 0.63
CA PHE A 136 6.12 -2.24 0.00
C PHE A 136 5.53 -3.43 0.75
N HIS A 137 5.15 -4.46 0.02
CA HIS A 137 5.06 -5.80 0.59
C HIS A 137 6.47 -6.33 0.90
N PRO A 138 6.65 -7.16 1.93
CA PRO A 138 7.98 -7.66 2.29
C PRO A 138 8.59 -8.57 1.22
N GLY A 139 7.77 -9.13 0.32
CA GLY A 139 8.21 -10.15 -0.64
C GLY A 139 8.31 -11.54 0.01
N GLY A 140 9.18 -12.37 -0.55
CA GLY A 140 9.37 -13.76 -0.12
C GLY A 140 8.31 -14.71 -0.70
N ARG A 141 8.74 -15.92 -1.05
CA ARG A 141 7.85 -16.99 -1.50
C ARG A 141 7.61 -17.97 -0.35
N LYS A 142 6.54 -18.73 -0.44
CA LYS A 142 6.14 -19.66 0.63
C LYS A 142 7.20 -20.72 0.95
N GLU A 143 7.96 -21.11 -0.06
CA GLU A 143 9.04 -22.11 0.02
C GLU A 143 10.38 -21.52 0.49
N ASP A 144 10.52 -20.21 0.54
CA ASP A 144 11.77 -19.55 0.93
C ASP A 144 12.05 -19.71 2.43
N ASN A 145 13.33 -19.67 2.80
CA ASN A 145 13.73 -19.69 4.21
C ASN A 145 13.39 -18.35 4.89
N PRO A 146 12.55 -18.30 5.92
CA PRO A 146 12.09 -17.08 6.56
C PRO A 146 13.21 -16.19 7.11
N GLU A 147 14.27 -16.81 7.68
CA GLU A 147 15.41 -16.06 8.26
C GLU A 147 16.23 -15.37 7.16
N LEU A 148 16.48 -16.07 6.06
CA LEU A 148 17.20 -15.50 4.92
C LEU A 148 16.37 -14.40 4.25
N CYS A 149 15.05 -14.59 4.13
CA CYS A 149 14.13 -13.55 3.65
C CYS A 149 14.20 -12.29 4.50
N MET A 150 14.14 -12.43 5.82
CA MET A 150 14.25 -11.31 6.76
C MET A 150 15.60 -10.57 6.61
N GLN A 151 16.71 -11.31 6.49
CA GLN A 151 18.04 -10.71 6.30
C GLN A 151 18.12 -9.94 4.97
N SER A 152 17.59 -10.51 3.88
CA SER A 152 17.53 -9.86 2.59
C SER A 152 16.67 -8.60 2.61
N LEU A 153 15.51 -8.64 3.28
CA LEU A 153 14.62 -7.49 3.46
C LEU A 153 15.33 -6.34 4.19
N ILE A 154 15.98 -6.63 5.31
CA ILE A 154 16.76 -5.64 6.08
C ILE A 154 17.83 -4.98 5.20
N ARG A 155 18.57 -5.79 4.44
CA ARG A 155 19.63 -5.30 3.53
C ARG A 155 19.06 -4.43 2.42
N SER A 156 18.00 -4.87 1.76
CA SER A 156 17.34 -4.14 0.68
C SER A 156 16.80 -2.79 1.11
N CYS A 157 16.10 -2.75 2.23
CA CYS A 157 15.56 -1.51 2.77
C CYS A 157 16.67 -0.55 3.20
N THR A 158 17.74 -1.06 3.79
CA THR A 158 18.91 -0.27 4.15
C THR A 158 19.61 0.34 2.93
N GLU A 159 19.63 -0.36 1.81
CA GLU A 159 20.12 0.17 0.55
C GLU A 159 19.15 1.20 -0.04
N LEU A 160 17.88 0.85 -0.18
CA LEU A 160 16.87 1.69 -0.86
C LEU A 160 16.67 3.04 -0.18
N LYS A 161 16.74 3.13 1.14
CA LYS A 161 16.60 4.42 1.86
C LYS A 161 17.60 5.49 1.45
N GLN A 162 18.71 5.12 0.79
CA GLN A 162 19.72 6.06 0.31
C GLN A 162 19.28 6.79 -0.97
N TYR A 163 18.25 6.29 -1.66
CA TYR A 163 17.79 6.80 -2.95
C TYR A 163 16.51 7.62 -2.87
N THR A 164 15.92 7.77 -1.68
CA THR A 164 14.71 8.56 -1.48
C THR A 164 14.76 9.34 -0.18
N LYS A 165 14.04 10.47 -0.14
CA LYS A 165 13.77 11.23 1.09
C LYS A 165 12.47 10.81 1.77
N ALA A 166 11.58 10.16 1.04
CA ALA A 166 10.35 9.62 1.57
C ALA A 166 10.63 8.43 2.50
N LYS A 167 9.71 8.14 3.40
CA LYS A 167 9.81 6.97 4.28
C LYS A 167 9.68 5.69 3.47
N ILE A 168 10.55 4.72 3.70
CA ILE A 168 10.36 3.35 3.22
C ILE A 168 9.57 2.62 4.29
N CYS A 169 8.39 2.13 3.94
CA CYS A 169 7.46 1.46 4.83
C CYS A 169 7.20 0.04 4.35
N ILE A 170 7.49 -0.95 5.19
CA ILE A 170 7.17 -2.35 4.88
C ILE A 170 5.86 -2.71 5.57
N GLU A 171 4.94 -3.28 4.82
CA GLU A 171 3.61 -3.62 5.27
C GLU A 171 3.57 -4.99 5.94
N ASN A 172 2.88 -5.10 7.09
CA ASN A 172 2.57 -6.40 7.70
C ASN A 172 1.57 -7.15 6.82
N MET A 173 1.87 -8.41 6.52
CA MET A 173 1.13 -9.19 5.53
C MET A 173 0.51 -10.44 6.10
N VAL A 174 -0.77 -10.67 5.80
CA VAL A 174 -1.40 -11.97 6.06
C VAL A 174 -0.68 -13.08 5.31
N ARG A 175 -0.59 -14.24 5.93
CA ARG A 175 0.00 -15.45 5.32
C ARG A 175 1.47 -15.33 4.92
N SER A 176 2.15 -14.29 5.39
CA SER A 176 3.61 -14.20 5.26
C SER A 176 4.29 -15.14 6.26
N THR A 177 5.33 -15.83 5.83
CA THR A 177 6.07 -16.76 6.69
C THR A 177 6.99 -16.03 7.67
N PHE A 178 7.27 -14.76 7.48
CA PHE A 178 8.24 -13.99 8.27
C PHE A 178 7.86 -12.53 8.54
N PHE A 179 6.69 -12.06 8.09
CA PHE A 179 6.24 -10.67 8.26
C PHE A 179 4.73 -10.54 8.54
N GLU A 180 4.13 -11.59 9.16
CA GLU A 180 2.73 -11.63 9.53
C GLU A 180 2.51 -11.21 10.99
N ARG A 181 3.41 -11.60 11.89
CA ARG A 181 3.28 -11.41 13.33
C ARG A 181 3.90 -10.10 13.80
N ALA A 182 3.31 -9.51 14.83
CA ALA A 182 3.78 -8.24 15.38
C ALA A 182 5.24 -8.29 15.86
N ASP A 183 5.68 -9.40 16.40
CA ASP A 183 7.08 -9.60 16.85
C ASP A 183 8.06 -9.70 15.67
N GLN A 184 7.65 -10.28 14.55
CA GLN A 184 8.46 -10.35 13.33
C GLN A 184 8.70 -8.95 12.75
N VAL A 185 7.62 -8.13 12.66
CA VAL A 185 7.73 -6.73 12.23
C VAL A 185 8.60 -5.93 13.21
N LYS A 186 8.43 -6.14 14.52
CA LYS A 186 9.26 -5.49 15.54
C LYS A 186 10.73 -5.85 15.40
N TYR A 187 11.04 -7.13 15.17
CA TYR A 187 12.41 -7.57 14.92
C TYR A 187 13.03 -6.85 13.71
N PHE A 188 12.29 -6.73 12.62
CA PHE A 188 12.73 -5.97 11.44
C PHE A 188 13.03 -4.50 11.80
N LEU A 189 12.11 -3.83 12.50
CA LEU A 189 12.26 -2.42 12.89
C LEU A 189 13.43 -2.18 13.84
N ASP A 190 13.76 -3.15 14.70
CA ASP A 190 14.91 -3.07 15.61
C ASP A 190 16.25 -3.29 14.90
N ASN A 191 16.23 -3.96 13.75
CA ASN A 191 17.43 -4.25 12.97
C ASN A 191 17.59 -3.34 11.72
N THR A 192 16.74 -2.30 11.60
CA THR A 192 16.84 -1.30 10.54
C THR A 192 16.87 0.11 11.12
N ASP A 193 17.64 1.00 10.49
CA ASP A 193 17.67 2.41 10.85
C ASP A 193 17.08 3.28 9.75
N GLY A 194 16.14 4.17 10.10
CA GLY A 194 15.47 5.07 9.17
C GLY A 194 14.51 4.36 8.19
N VAL A 195 14.10 3.14 8.52
CA VAL A 195 13.05 2.38 7.83
C VAL A 195 11.85 2.26 8.77
N TYR A 196 10.66 2.16 8.21
CA TYR A 196 9.39 2.20 8.92
C TYR A 196 8.52 1.01 8.54
N THR A 197 7.41 0.84 9.25
CA THR A 197 6.35 -0.08 8.82
C THR A 197 5.15 0.69 8.29
N CYS A 198 4.45 0.12 7.32
CA CYS A 198 3.06 0.41 7.05
C CYS A 198 2.23 -0.56 7.89
N VAL A 199 1.37 -0.03 8.75
CA VAL A 199 0.46 -0.85 9.54
C VAL A 199 -0.84 -1.02 8.77
N ASP A 200 -1.05 -2.19 8.16
CA ASP A 200 -2.39 -2.54 7.70
C ASP A 200 -3.15 -3.21 8.85
N VAL A 201 -4.17 -2.52 9.35
CA VAL A 201 -4.95 -3.02 10.49
C VAL A 201 -5.85 -4.20 10.13
N ASN A 202 -6.18 -4.37 8.84
CA ASN A 202 -6.97 -5.49 8.34
C ASN A 202 -6.18 -6.82 8.31
N HIS A 203 -4.84 -6.74 8.25
CA HIS A 203 -3.95 -7.89 8.20
C HIS A 203 -3.67 -8.54 9.56
N PHE A 204 -4.15 -7.96 10.67
CA PHE A 204 -3.99 -8.55 12.00
C PHE A 204 -5.08 -9.58 12.31
N LEU A 205 -4.91 -10.80 11.80
CA LEU A 205 -5.81 -11.91 12.08
C LEU A 205 -5.43 -12.66 13.39
N HIS A 206 -4.15 -12.61 13.76
CA HIS A 206 -3.59 -13.32 14.90
C HIS A 206 -3.21 -12.43 16.09
N ASP A 207 -2.85 -11.19 15.83
CA ASP A 207 -2.49 -10.19 16.84
C ASP A 207 -3.60 -9.12 16.92
N ASN A 208 -3.57 -8.27 17.95
CA ASN A 208 -4.43 -7.11 18.00
C ASN A 208 -3.71 -5.92 17.37
N PRO A 209 -4.32 -5.21 16.42
CA PRO A 209 -3.66 -4.07 15.78
C PRO A 209 -3.29 -2.97 16.78
N GLU A 210 -4.10 -2.70 17.82
CA GLU A 210 -3.79 -1.72 18.84
C GLU A 210 -2.51 -2.05 19.61
N ASP A 211 -2.26 -3.32 19.93
CA ASP A 211 -1.06 -3.75 20.65
C ASP A 211 0.18 -3.63 19.75
N ALA A 212 0.05 -3.99 18.49
CA ALA A 212 1.12 -3.85 17.49
C ALA A 212 1.49 -2.36 17.26
N ILE A 213 0.49 -1.48 17.15
CA ILE A 213 0.71 -0.03 17.02
C ILE A 213 1.53 0.50 18.21
N LEU A 214 1.16 0.12 19.43
CA LEU A 214 1.92 0.53 20.63
C LEU A 214 3.34 -0.05 20.63
N LEU A 215 3.51 -1.28 20.15
CA LEU A 215 4.82 -1.94 20.05
C LEU A 215 5.76 -1.26 19.05
N TYR A 216 5.23 -0.78 17.92
CA TYR A 216 6.03 -0.15 16.86
C TYR A 216 6.36 1.31 17.15
N GLY A 217 5.50 2.01 17.90
CA GLY A 217 5.72 3.38 18.35
C GLY A 217 5.89 4.36 17.18
N ASP A 218 6.98 5.12 17.22
CA ASP A 218 7.33 6.14 16.22
C ASP A 218 7.84 5.57 14.89
N LYS A 219 7.98 4.24 14.79
CA LYS A 219 8.39 3.55 13.57
C LYS A 219 7.24 3.29 12.58
N ILE A 220 6.05 3.79 12.85
CA ILE A 220 4.92 3.72 11.92
C ILE A 220 5.05 4.88 10.92
N GLY A 221 5.28 4.54 9.65
CA GLY A 221 5.43 5.54 8.58
C GLY A 221 4.17 5.76 7.77
N ALA A 222 3.37 4.71 7.61
CA ALA A 222 2.09 4.70 6.91
C ALA A 222 1.10 3.78 7.63
N ILE A 223 -0.18 3.90 7.30
CA ILE A 223 -1.23 3.05 7.85
C ILE A 223 -2.32 2.81 6.80
N HIS A 224 -2.76 1.56 6.69
CA HIS A 224 -3.94 1.17 5.91
C HIS A 224 -5.10 0.90 6.85
N ILE A 225 -6.24 1.54 6.55
CA ILE A 225 -7.44 1.55 7.36
C ILE A 225 -8.53 0.77 6.67
N SER A 226 -8.81 -0.42 7.16
CA SER A 226 -9.99 -1.21 6.82
C SER A 226 -10.30 -2.21 7.91
N ASP A 227 -11.49 -2.79 7.88
CA ASP A 227 -11.98 -3.71 8.91
C ASP A 227 -12.08 -5.13 8.37
N ASN A 228 -12.07 -6.09 9.28
CA ASN A 228 -12.25 -7.51 8.99
C ASN A 228 -13.12 -8.21 10.05
N ASP A 229 -13.46 -9.46 9.81
CA ASP A 229 -14.23 -10.30 10.74
C ASP A 229 -13.35 -11.11 11.69
N LYS A 230 -12.03 -10.91 11.72
CA LYS A 230 -11.01 -11.68 12.42
C LYS A 230 -10.87 -13.14 11.95
N ILE A 231 -11.34 -13.40 10.74
CA ILE A 231 -11.20 -14.72 10.08
C ILE A 231 -10.35 -14.58 8.82
N ASP A 232 -10.65 -13.55 8.02
CA ASP A 232 -9.91 -13.27 6.78
C ASP A 232 -9.87 -11.77 6.51
N GLU A 233 -8.93 -11.33 5.67
CA GLU A 233 -8.86 -9.96 5.17
C GLU A 233 -10.06 -9.66 4.28
N GLN A 234 -10.82 -8.63 4.60
CA GLN A 234 -12.06 -8.31 3.89
C GLN A 234 -12.09 -6.90 3.33
N HIS A 235 -11.27 -5.99 3.82
CA HIS A 235 -11.24 -4.57 3.46
C HIS A 235 -12.61 -3.90 3.58
N LEU A 236 -13.29 -4.14 4.74
CA LEU A 236 -14.54 -3.50 5.10
C LEU A 236 -14.31 -2.06 5.56
N LEU A 237 -15.36 -1.24 5.48
CA LEU A 237 -15.36 0.07 6.11
C LEU A 237 -15.20 -0.10 7.62
N PRO A 238 -14.37 0.71 8.32
CA PRO A 238 -14.23 0.66 9.77
C PRO A 238 -15.58 0.67 10.51
N LYS A 239 -15.73 -0.22 11.47
CA LYS A 239 -16.96 -0.54 12.23
C LYS A 239 -17.98 -1.44 11.50
N ASP A 240 -17.75 -1.83 10.25
CA ASP A 240 -18.55 -2.87 9.59
C ASP A 240 -18.02 -4.28 9.87
N GLY A 241 -16.82 -4.39 10.46
CA GLY A 241 -16.19 -5.63 10.90
C GLY A 241 -16.16 -5.80 12.42
N LYS A 242 -15.09 -6.43 12.92
CA LYS A 242 -14.95 -6.80 14.35
C LYS A 242 -13.77 -6.13 15.05
N LEU A 243 -13.03 -5.25 14.38
CA LEU A 243 -11.89 -4.57 14.99
C LEU A 243 -12.34 -3.51 16.01
N ASN A 244 -11.53 -3.31 17.06
CA ASN A 244 -11.85 -2.30 18.09
C ASN A 244 -11.28 -0.93 17.70
N TRP A 245 -12.02 -0.19 16.90
CA TRP A 245 -11.60 1.11 16.37
C TRP A 245 -11.29 2.14 17.45
N ASN A 246 -11.99 2.11 18.57
CA ASN A 246 -11.67 3.03 19.68
C ASN A 246 -10.26 2.77 20.23
N LYS A 247 -9.87 1.53 20.40
CA LYS A 247 -8.53 1.17 20.85
C LYS A 247 -7.47 1.46 19.79
N ILE A 248 -7.76 1.16 18.52
CA ILE A 248 -6.84 1.44 17.40
C ILE A 248 -6.54 2.93 17.32
N VAL A 249 -7.57 3.78 17.30
CA VAL A 249 -7.40 5.24 17.24
C VAL A 249 -6.68 5.77 18.49
N CYS A 250 -7.02 5.27 19.67
CA CYS A 250 -6.33 5.62 20.90
C CYS A 250 -4.83 5.26 20.86
N ALA A 251 -4.49 4.06 20.37
CA ALA A 251 -3.10 3.64 20.22
C ALA A 251 -2.33 4.53 19.23
N LEU A 252 -2.93 4.88 18.09
CA LEU A 252 -2.32 5.79 17.11
C LEU A 252 -2.08 7.20 17.71
N GLN A 253 -3.03 7.72 18.50
CA GLN A 253 -2.86 8.99 19.22
C GLN A 253 -1.74 8.89 20.26
N GLN A 254 -1.67 7.79 20.99
CA GLN A 254 -0.67 7.57 22.04
C GLN A 254 0.76 7.52 21.49
N VAL A 255 0.96 6.89 20.32
CA VAL A 255 2.28 6.87 19.66
C VAL A 255 2.58 8.15 18.87
N GLY A 256 1.64 9.12 18.84
CA GLY A 256 1.83 10.40 18.15
C GLY A 256 1.79 10.26 16.61
N PHE A 257 1.13 9.25 16.07
CA PHE A 257 0.99 9.11 14.63
C PHE A 257 0.25 10.31 14.03
N ASN A 258 0.86 10.98 13.07
CA ASN A 258 0.34 12.19 12.44
C ASN A 258 0.23 12.08 10.90
N GLY A 259 0.44 10.89 10.35
CA GLY A 259 0.27 10.60 8.93
C GLY A 259 -1.19 10.56 8.49
N SER A 260 -1.39 10.27 7.23
CA SER A 260 -2.72 10.11 6.64
C SER A 260 -3.38 8.81 7.10
N PHE A 261 -4.70 8.87 7.33
CA PHE A 261 -5.54 7.68 7.50
C PHE A 261 -5.86 7.13 6.12
N ASN A 262 -5.08 6.20 5.66
CA ASN A 262 -5.26 5.60 4.34
C ASN A 262 -6.32 4.49 4.39
N TYR A 263 -7.50 4.74 3.80
CA TYR A 263 -8.56 3.75 3.71
C TYR A 263 -8.32 2.80 2.54
N GLU A 264 -7.97 1.57 2.82
CA GLU A 264 -7.84 0.52 1.81
C GLU A 264 -9.09 -0.37 1.81
N LEU A 265 -10.04 -0.05 0.95
CA LEU A 265 -11.38 -0.65 0.96
C LEU A 265 -11.71 -1.38 -0.33
N SER A 266 -12.43 -2.49 -0.21
CA SER A 266 -13.07 -3.16 -1.33
C SER A 266 -14.34 -2.41 -1.78
N MET A 267 -14.19 -1.12 -2.20
CA MET A 267 -15.27 -0.19 -2.52
C MET A 267 -16.36 -0.83 -3.40
N GLY A 268 -15.94 -1.49 -4.47
CA GLY A 268 -16.88 -2.06 -5.42
C GLY A 268 -17.57 -3.32 -4.96
N LYS A 269 -16.90 -4.11 -4.13
CA LYS A 269 -17.48 -5.33 -3.56
C LYS A 269 -18.65 -5.01 -2.62
N TYR A 270 -18.51 -3.94 -1.83
CA TYR A 270 -19.48 -3.58 -0.79
C TYR A 270 -20.32 -2.36 -1.14
N GLY A 271 -20.06 -1.70 -2.26
CA GLY A 271 -20.82 -0.54 -2.71
C GLY A 271 -20.56 0.74 -1.91
N TYR A 272 -19.43 0.83 -1.24
CA TYR A 272 -19.05 2.05 -0.49
C TYR A 272 -18.85 3.26 -1.41
N THR A 273 -19.11 4.44 -0.86
CA THR A 273 -18.93 5.73 -1.54
C THR A 273 -17.88 6.58 -0.81
N TYR A 274 -17.26 7.53 -1.49
CA TYR A 274 -16.31 8.46 -0.89
C TYR A 274 -16.91 9.31 0.23
N ASN A 275 -18.21 9.63 0.15
CA ASN A 275 -18.90 10.33 1.24
C ASN A 275 -19.00 9.46 2.50
N GLN A 276 -19.30 8.17 2.36
CA GLN A 276 -19.30 7.25 3.51
C GLN A 276 -17.90 7.12 4.13
N VAL A 277 -16.84 7.09 3.33
CA VAL A 277 -15.46 7.13 3.83
C VAL A 277 -15.20 8.39 4.64
N ALA A 278 -15.55 9.56 4.14
CA ALA A 278 -15.37 10.84 4.83
C ALA A 278 -16.20 10.94 6.12
N GLU A 279 -17.42 10.42 6.13
CA GLU A 279 -18.27 10.36 7.34
C GLU A 279 -17.72 9.38 8.37
N ASN A 280 -17.24 8.22 7.91
CA ASN A 280 -16.61 7.21 8.74
C ASN A 280 -15.38 7.78 9.45
N TYR A 281 -14.48 8.43 8.72
CA TYR A 281 -13.32 9.11 9.29
C TYR A 281 -13.71 10.07 10.42
N LYS A 282 -14.67 10.97 10.18
CA LYS A 282 -15.17 11.89 11.20
C LYS A 282 -15.70 11.17 12.44
N SER A 283 -16.25 9.96 12.26
CA SER A 283 -16.76 9.13 13.35
C SER A 283 -15.66 8.41 14.14
N LEU A 284 -14.49 8.22 13.54
CA LEU A 284 -13.34 7.58 14.19
C LEU A 284 -12.53 8.54 15.05
N ILE A 285 -12.39 9.80 14.61
CA ILE A 285 -11.52 10.79 15.25
C ILE A 285 -12.23 11.67 16.31
N LYS A 286 -13.53 11.42 16.54
CA LYS A 286 -14.29 12.07 17.60
C LYS A 286 -13.94 11.51 18.96
#